data_e98b45344406eac06554391a04a292e0
#
_entry.id   e98b45344406eac06554391a04a292e0
#
_cell.length_a   1.000
_cell.length_b   1.000
_cell.length_c   1.000
_cell.angle_alpha   90.00
_cell.angle_beta   90.00
_cell.angle_gamma   90.00
#
_symmetry.space_group_name_H-M   'P 1'
#
loop_
_entity.id
_entity.type
_entity.pdbx_description
1 polymer ?
#
loop_
_entity_poly.entity_id
_entity_poly.type
_entity_poly.pdbx_seq_one_letter_code
_entity_poly.pdbx_strand_id
1 'polypeptide(L)'
;KTKRPFSITPEKLDEVVLSDACMLSELTDQINALCSAKDMKKLTAASVNELLVQKGYLKEEEQEENRIKRVTEKGIAVGIQEEERRSKFGGGHYYALIHTRKSQEMIIAELKEYFSDIV
;
A
#
# COMPACT_ATOMS: atom_id res chain seq x y z
N LYS A 1 -0.97 27.62 -0.27
CA LYS A 1 -0.73 27.03 -1.59
C LYS A 1 -1.08 25.57 -1.63
N THR A 2 -1.75 25.15 -2.66
CA THR A 2 -2.16 23.77 -2.84
C THR A 2 -0.99 22.94 -3.38
N LYS A 3 -0.69 21.83 -2.71
CA LYS A 3 0.33 20.92 -3.19
C LYS A 3 -0.22 20.11 -4.38
N ARG A 4 0.63 19.87 -5.37
CA ARG A 4 0.24 19.01 -6.50
C ARG A 4 0.11 17.56 -6.07
N PRO A 5 -0.67 16.75 -6.79
CA PRO A 5 -0.81 15.33 -6.47
C PRO A 5 0.54 14.60 -6.54
N PHE A 6 0.65 13.50 -5.80
CA PHE A 6 1.83 12.66 -5.88
C PHE A 6 2.01 12.10 -7.28
N SER A 7 3.24 12.11 -7.78
CA SER A 7 3.60 11.41 -9.01
C SER A 7 5.04 10.92 -8.89
N ILE A 8 5.36 9.89 -9.64
CA ILE A 8 6.69 9.28 -9.62
C ILE A 8 6.93 8.61 -10.97
N THR A 9 8.18 8.58 -11.40
CA THR A 9 8.53 7.91 -12.65
C THR A 9 8.79 6.42 -12.42
N PRO A 10 8.60 5.57 -13.45
CA PRO A 10 8.93 4.15 -13.30
C PRO A 10 10.39 3.91 -12.92
N GLU A 11 11.30 4.75 -13.40
CA GLU A 11 12.73 4.65 -13.09
C GLU A 11 12.98 4.83 -11.59
N LYS A 12 12.28 5.77 -10.97
CA LYS A 12 12.37 5.98 -9.52
C LYS A 12 11.82 4.78 -8.76
N LEU A 13 10.74 4.21 -9.23
CA LEU A 13 10.15 3.02 -8.59
C LEU A 13 11.10 1.83 -8.65
N ASP A 14 11.92 1.74 -9.68
CA ASP A 14 12.94 0.69 -9.77
C ASP A 14 14.02 0.80 -8.70
N GLU A 15 14.16 1.99 -8.08
CA GLU A 15 15.14 2.20 -7.02
C GLU A 15 14.68 1.72 -5.65
N VAL A 16 13.41 1.29 -5.52
CA VAL A 16 12.89 0.77 -4.26
C VAL A 16 13.59 -0.54 -3.91
N VAL A 17 14.10 -0.61 -2.68
CA VAL A 17 14.75 -1.83 -2.18
C VAL A 17 13.69 -2.71 -1.52
N LEU A 18 13.45 -3.87 -2.10
CA LEU A 18 12.45 -4.80 -1.58
C LEU A 18 13.02 -5.60 -0.42
N SER A 19 12.18 -5.89 0.56
CA SER A 19 12.55 -6.71 1.71
C SER A 19 11.81 -8.05 1.65
N ASP A 20 12.10 -8.95 2.58
CA ASP A 20 11.41 -10.23 2.62
C ASP A 20 9.93 -10.07 2.97
N ALA A 21 9.63 -9.12 3.84
CA ALA A 21 8.27 -8.78 4.21
C ALA A 21 8.25 -7.40 4.87
N CYS A 22 7.21 -6.63 4.64
CA CYS A 22 7.07 -5.33 5.29
C CYS A 22 5.59 -4.92 5.37
N MET A 23 5.34 -3.91 6.19
CA MET A 23 4.04 -3.24 6.22
C MET A 23 4.00 -2.23 5.07
N LEU A 24 2.79 -1.91 4.61
CA LEU A 24 2.64 -0.98 3.50
C LEU A 24 3.22 0.41 3.81
N SER A 25 3.11 0.86 5.06
CA SER A 25 3.67 2.15 5.46
C SER A 25 5.18 2.23 5.24
N GLU A 26 5.89 1.13 5.48
CA GLU A 26 7.33 1.08 5.23
C GLU A 26 7.66 1.23 3.76
N LEU A 27 6.85 0.62 2.91
CA LEU A 27 7.03 0.71 1.46
C LEU A 27 6.74 2.13 0.96
N THR A 28 5.64 2.73 1.41
CA THR A 28 5.29 4.10 1.00
C THR A 28 6.30 5.12 1.53
N ASP A 29 6.82 4.93 2.74
CA ASP A 29 7.88 5.81 3.27
C ASP A 29 9.12 5.77 2.40
N GLN A 30 9.50 4.59 1.95
CA GLN A 30 10.65 4.44 1.06
C GLN A 30 10.41 5.13 -0.29
N ILE A 31 9.21 4.95 -0.85
CA ILE A 31 8.85 5.59 -2.12
C ILE A 31 8.89 7.11 -1.97
N ASN A 32 8.32 7.64 -0.89
CA ASN A 32 8.33 9.08 -0.66
C ASN A 32 9.74 9.64 -0.51
N ALA A 33 10.64 8.88 0.08
CA ALA A 33 12.03 9.30 0.22
C ALA A 33 12.75 9.44 -1.12
N LEU A 34 12.32 8.68 -2.13
CA LEU A 34 12.93 8.75 -3.47
C LEU A 34 12.50 9.99 -4.26
N CYS A 35 11.38 10.60 -3.91
CA CYS A 35 10.84 11.70 -4.69
C CYS A 35 10.27 12.82 -3.82
N SER A 36 11.02 13.22 -2.80
CA SER A 36 10.58 14.29 -1.91
C SER A 36 10.62 15.65 -2.60
N ALA A 37 9.47 16.21 -2.88
CA ALA A 37 9.32 17.55 -3.40
C ALA A 37 8.42 18.34 -2.45
N LYS A 38 8.83 19.57 -2.14
CA LYS A 38 8.09 20.39 -1.16
C LYS A 38 6.69 20.77 -1.62
N ASP A 39 6.46 20.82 -2.93
CA ASP A 39 5.18 21.20 -3.49
C ASP A 39 4.29 20.02 -3.87
N MET A 40 4.68 18.81 -3.48
CA MET A 40 3.98 17.59 -3.85
C MET A 40 3.46 16.87 -2.62
N LYS A 41 2.24 16.34 -2.70
CA LYS A 41 1.68 15.52 -1.64
C LYS A 41 2.43 14.20 -1.56
N LYS A 42 2.49 13.62 -0.36
CA LYS A 42 3.13 12.32 -0.18
C LYS A 42 2.19 11.20 -0.58
N LEU A 43 2.76 10.09 -1.05
CA LEU A 43 1.99 8.88 -1.26
C LEU A 43 1.61 8.30 0.11
N THR A 44 0.34 8.00 0.31
CA THR A 44 -0.14 7.45 1.57
C THR A 44 -0.45 5.97 1.44
N ALA A 45 -0.33 5.25 2.55
CA ALA A 45 -0.73 3.84 2.58
C ALA A 45 -2.22 3.69 2.25
N ALA A 46 -3.04 4.65 2.70
CA ALA A 46 -4.48 4.64 2.42
C ALA A 46 -4.77 4.67 0.92
N SER A 47 -4.07 5.52 0.16
CA SER A 47 -4.28 5.61 -1.27
C SER A 47 -3.83 4.34 -2.01
N VAL A 48 -2.75 3.70 -1.56
CA VAL A 48 -2.31 2.43 -2.14
C VAL A 48 -3.32 1.33 -1.82
N ASN A 49 -3.83 1.31 -0.59
CA ASN A 49 -4.87 0.34 -0.22
C ASN A 49 -6.12 0.50 -1.09
N GLU A 50 -6.52 1.73 -1.40
CA GLU A 50 -7.64 1.96 -2.30
C GLU A 50 -7.39 1.40 -3.69
N LEU A 51 -6.19 1.57 -4.21
CA LEU A 51 -5.80 0.98 -5.49
C LEU A 51 -5.89 -0.55 -5.42
N LEU A 52 -5.42 -1.15 -4.33
CA LEU A 52 -5.47 -2.60 -4.17
C LEU A 52 -6.92 -3.10 -4.06
N VAL A 53 -7.80 -2.34 -3.43
CA VAL A 53 -9.23 -2.67 -3.39
C VAL A 53 -9.83 -2.61 -4.79
N GLN A 54 -9.52 -1.56 -5.55
CA GLN A 54 -10.01 -1.42 -6.93
C GLN A 54 -9.54 -2.54 -7.84
N LYS A 55 -8.34 -3.05 -7.61
CA LYS A 55 -7.77 -4.14 -8.40
C LYS A 55 -8.19 -5.52 -7.92
N GLY A 56 -8.91 -5.59 -6.79
CA GLY A 56 -9.44 -6.85 -6.28
C GLY A 56 -8.50 -7.63 -5.36
N TYR A 57 -7.39 -7.04 -4.96
CA TYR A 57 -6.44 -7.69 -4.03
C TYR A 57 -6.89 -7.59 -2.57
N LEU A 58 -7.63 -6.55 -2.26
CA LEU A 58 -8.22 -6.32 -0.94
C LEU A 58 -9.71 -6.07 -1.09
N LYS A 59 -10.44 -6.22 0.00
CA LYS A 59 -11.86 -5.85 0.08
C LYS A 59 -12.11 -5.10 1.37
N GLU A 60 -13.16 -4.29 1.39
CA GLU A 60 -13.60 -3.63 2.59
C GLU A 60 -14.67 -4.47 3.26
N GLU A 61 -14.60 -4.54 4.59
CA GLU A 61 -15.55 -5.30 5.38
C GLU A 61 -15.97 -4.46 6.57
N GLU A 62 -17.26 -4.43 6.88
CA GLU A 62 -17.74 -3.71 8.06
C GLU A 62 -17.66 -4.61 9.29
N GLN A 63 -17.10 -4.06 10.36
CA GLN A 63 -16.99 -4.75 11.64
C GLN A 63 -17.24 -3.72 12.73
N GLU A 64 -18.32 -3.88 13.49
CA GLU A 64 -18.66 -3.02 14.64
C GLU A 64 -18.49 -1.51 14.34
N GLU A 65 -19.19 -1.03 13.33
CA GLU A 65 -19.17 0.37 12.89
C GLU A 65 -17.87 0.84 12.24
N ASN A 66 -16.86 -0.02 12.14
CA ASN A 66 -15.60 0.30 11.49
C ASN A 66 -15.47 -0.46 10.17
N ARG A 67 -14.84 0.18 9.21
CA ARG A 67 -14.48 -0.48 7.95
C ARG A 67 -13.05 -0.93 8.04
N ILE A 68 -12.81 -2.20 7.75
CA ILE A 68 -11.47 -2.77 7.74
C ILE A 68 -11.16 -3.32 6.36
N LYS A 69 -9.88 -3.39 6.05
CA LYS A 69 -9.41 -4.00 4.81
C LYS A 69 -9.03 -5.45 5.07
N ARG A 70 -9.55 -6.34 4.26
CA ARG A 70 -9.24 -7.77 4.34
C ARG A 70 -8.65 -8.23 3.01
N VAL A 71 -7.72 -9.18 3.07
CA VAL A 71 -7.10 -9.73 1.87
C VAL A 71 -8.07 -10.68 1.17
N THR A 72 -8.10 -10.63 -0.17
CA THR A 72 -8.89 -11.54 -1.00
C THR A 72 -8.04 -12.74 -1.42
N GLU A 73 -8.67 -13.75 -2.03
CA GLU A 73 -7.92 -14.87 -2.58
C GLU A 73 -6.88 -14.40 -3.61
N LYS A 74 -7.25 -13.40 -4.42
CA LYS A 74 -6.35 -12.80 -5.39
C LYS A 74 -5.15 -12.13 -4.69
N GLY A 75 -5.41 -11.45 -3.56
CA GLY A 75 -4.36 -10.84 -2.77
C GLY A 75 -3.41 -11.86 -2.16
N ILE A 76 -3.96 -12.95 -1.63
CA ILE A 76 -3.13 -14.04 -1.08
C ILE A 76 -2.24 -14.63 -2.18
N ALA A 77 -2.79 -14.81 -3.38
CA ALA A 77 -2.02 -15.38 -4.49
C ALA A 77 -0.82 -14.53 -4.90
N VAL A 78 -0.89 -13.21 -4.68
CA VAL A 78 0.24 -12.31 -5.01
C VAL A 78 1.13 -12.01 -3.82
N GLY A 79 0.92 -12.68 -2.67
CA GLY A 79 1.84 -12.59 -1.54
C GLY A 79 1.43 -11.62 -0.44
N ILE A 80 0.18 -11.18 -0.41
CA ILE A 80 -0.32 -10.40 0.73
C ILE A 80 -0.71 -11.37 1.83
N GLN A 81 -0.20 -11.16 3.02
CA GLN A 81 -0.51 -11.99 4.19
C GLN A 81 -1.33 -11.17 5.18
N GLU A 82 -2.17 -11.84 5.94
CA GLU A 82 -3.01 -11.21 6.93
C GLU A 82 -2.69 -11.84 8.29
N GLU A 83 -2.40 -11.00 9.28
CA GLU A 83 -2.08 -11.46 10.62
C GLU A 83 -3.03 -10.81 11.61
N GLU A 84 -3.73 -11.64 12.39
CA GLU A 84 -4.61 -11.13 13.43
C GLU A 84 -3.76 -10.67 14.62
N ARG A 85 -3.99 -9.44 15.07
CA ARG A 85 -3.28 -8.87 16.20
C ARG A 85 -4.28 -8.34 17.22
N ARG A 86 -3.87 -8.35 18.48
CA ARG A 86 -4.69 -7.82 19.56
C ARG A 86 -4.36 -6.36 19.79
N SER A 87 -5.40 -5.53 19.95
CA SER A 87 -5.20 -4.12 20.23
C SER A 87 -4.57 -3.91 21.61
N LYS A 88 -3.62 -2.97 21.71
CA LYS A 88 -2.97 -2.65 22.98
C LYS A 88 -3.88 -1.92 23.95
N PHE A 89 -4.91 -1.26 23.44
CA PHE A 89 -5.74 -0.35 24.26
C PHE A 89 -7.15 -0.86 24.48
N GLY A 90 -7.25 -2.12 24.75
CA GLY A 90 -8.51 -2.71 25.16
C GLY A 90 -9.38 -3.24 24.05
N GLY A 91 -9.70 -4.40 24.15
CA GLY A 91 -10.86 -5.05 23.63
C GLY A 91 -11.08 -5.13 22.14
N GLY A 92 -10.13 -5.33 21.32
CA GLY A 92 -10.40 -5.60 19.93
C GLY A 92 -9.25 -6.27 19.22
N HIS A 93 -9.58 -6.98 18.15
CA HIS A 93 -8.59 -7.56 17.26
C HIS A 93 -8.57 -6.75 15.99
N TYR A 94 -7.41 -6.65 15.36
CA TYR A 94 -7.30 -6.06 14.03
C TYR A 94 -6.43 -6.96 13.16
N TYR A 95 -6.53 -6.76 11.86
CA TYR A 95 -5.77 -7.55 10.91
C TYR A 95 -4.68 -6.70 10.29
N ALA A 96 -3.42 -7.06 10.57
CA ALA A 96 -2.28 -6.40 9.95
C ALA A 96 -2.04 -7.04 8.59
N LEU A 97 -1.90 -6.22 7.56
CA LEU A 97 -1.60 -6.70 6.22
C LEU A 97 -0.09 -6.65 6.01
N ILE A 98 0.49 -7.79 5.70
CA ILE A 98 1.93 -7.92 5.53
C ILE A 98 2.21 -8.24 4.08
N HIS A 99 3.11 -7.44 3.47
CA HIS A 99 3.46 -7.59 2.06
C HIS A 99 4.79 -8.29 1.93
N THR A 100 4.75 -9.51 1.40
CA THR A 100 5.96 -10.26 1.08
C THR A 100 6.65 -9.62 -0.11
N ARG A 101 7.86 -10.05 -0.42
CA ARG A 101 8.61 -9.55 -1.58
C ARG A 101 7.76 -9.63 -2.86
N LYS A 102 7.06 -10.74 -3.05
CA LYS A 102 6.18 -10.91 -4.22
C LYS A 102 5.08 -9.85 -4.27
N SER A 103 4.46 -9.56 -3.13
CA SER A 103 3.44 -8.52 -3.05
C SER A 103 4.04 -7.13 -3.31
N GLN A 104 5.22 -6.86 -2.76
CA GLN A 104 5.90 -5.58 -3.00
C GLN A 104 6.19 -5.40 -4.48
N GLU A 105 6.64 -6.44 -5.17
CA GLU A 105 6.87 -6.39 -6.61
C GLU A 105 5.57 -6.08 -7.36
N MET A 106 4.48 -6.71 -6.95
CA MET A 106 3.17 -6.45 -7.55
C MET A 106 2.75 -4.99 -7.35
N ILE A 107 2.92 -4.45 -6.14
CA ILE A 107 2.56 -3.07 -5.84
C ILE A 107 3.38 -2.11 -6.69
N ILE A 108 4.69 -2.34 -6.80
CA ILE A 108 5.54 -1.50 -7.65
C ILE A 108 5.07 -1.55 -9.11
N ALA A 109 4.72 -2.73 -9.62
CA ALA A 109 4.21 -2.87 -10.99
C ALA A 109 2.89 -2.11 -11.18
N GLU A 110 1.98 -2.19 -10.21
CA GLU A 110 0.70 -1.48 -10.28
C GLU A 110 0.91 0.04 -10.22
N LEU A 111 1.85 0.51 -9.41
CA LEU A 111 2.16 1.93 -9.33
C LEU A 111 2.81 2.43 -10.62
N LYS A 112 3.67 1.65 -11.24
CA LYS A 112 4.26 1.99 -12.54
C LYS A 112 3.16 2.18 -13.60
N GLU A 113 2.22 1.27 -13.64
CA GLU A 113 1.10 1.35 -14.58
C GLU A 113 0.24 2.57 -14.28
N TYR A 114 -0.09 2.78 -13.00
CA TYR A 114 -0.94 3.89 -12.57
C TYR A 114 -0.32 5.24 -12.95
N PHE A 115 0.97 5.42 -12.70
CA PHE A 115 1.62 6.70 -12.92
C PHE A 115 2.14 6.87 -14.35
N SER A 116 2.24 5.81 -15.14
CA SER A 116 2.66 5.92 -16.53
C SER A 116 1.63 6.67 -17.40
N ASP A 117 0.38 6.63 -17.01
CA ASP A 117 -0.71 7.27 -17.76
C ASP A 117 -0.81 8.78 -17.52
N ILE A 118 0.03 9.32 -16.64
CA ILE A 118 -0.04 10.73 -16.23
C ILE A 118 0.95 11.60 -17.01
N VAL A 119 1.69 11.03 -17.90
CA VAL A 119 2.69 11.75 -18.69
C VAL A 119 2.05 12.50 -19.84
#